data_87c24aa475b5197868b219b700b7c1f6
#
_entry.id   87c24aa475b5197868b219b700b7c1f6
#
_cell.length_a   1.000
_cell.length_b   1.000
_cell.length_c   1.000
_cell.angle_alpha   90.00
_cell.angle_beta   90.00
_cell.angle_gamma   90.00
#
_symmetry.space_group_name_H-M   'P 1'
#
loop_
_entity.id
_entity.type
_entity.pdbx_description
1 polymer ?
#
loop_
_entity_poly.entity_id
_entity_poly.type
_entity_poly.pdbx_seq_one_letter_code
_entity_poly.pdbx_strand_id
1 'polypeptide(L)'
;MRAVLETPSVGTVGDDAADDPAVWASTTPVTIGGVQTPGFVVGTDKKAGLYVYGFDGAILQFMPEGLLNNVDVVEGLSLDGRPQLLIGASDRTPSRTGVALYLFDPAGTGDNKVRYWGSIATDVVEPYGFCFARRGEEVHAVLVGHEGELRQFIVAAGPDGRPAAQLVRRAEIGSISEGCAADPATDALYIAEENVGLWRYGLDPASGGTRTLIQPVAPGVLVADAEGLTTLTDGEPRYLIASSQGLS
;
A
#
# COMPACT_ATOMS: atom_id res chain seq x y z
N MET A 1 3.01 -21.96 -10.55
CA MET A 1 4.03 -21.61 -9.53
C MET A 1 3.61 -22.30 -8.24
N ARG A 2 4.52 -22.82 -7.44
CA ARG A 2 4.19 -23.37 -6.11
C ARG A 2 4.75 -22.43 -5.05
N ALA A 3 3.96 -22.10 -4.02
CA ALA A 3 4.46 -21.42 -2.84
C ALA A 3 5.58 -22.26 -2.20
N VAL A 4 6.68 -21.63 -1.82
CA VAL A 4 7.82 -22.28 -1.16
C VAL A 4 7.87 -21.93 0.33
N LEU A 5 7.12 -20.92 0.75
CA LEU A 5 6.99 -20.44 2.12
C LEU A 5 5.57 -19.93 2.34
N GLU A 6 5.15 -19.97 3.59
CA GLU A 6 3.86 -19.49 4.07
C GLU A 6 4.08 -18.79 5.42
N THR A 7 3.42 -17.67 5.65
CA THR A 7 3.41 -16.99 6.95
C THR A 7 2.46 -17.72 7.90
N PRO A 8 2.63 -17.62 9.22
CA PRO A 8 1.56 -17.96 10.14
C PRO A 8 0.29 -17.14 9.83
N SER A 9 -0.87 -17.73 10.10
CA SER A 9 -2.14 -17.01 10.01
C SER A 9 -2.12 -15.76 10.89
N VAL A 10 -2.86 -14.73 10.50
CA VAL A 10 -3.10 -13.56 11.35
C VAL A 10 -3.84 -13.96 12.62
N GLY A 11 -3.77 -13.11 13.65
CA GLY A 11 -4.33 -13.43 14.98
C GLY A 11 -5.86 -13.45 15.01
N THR A 12 -6.53 -12.75 14.13
CA THR A 12 -8.00 -12.76 14.01
C THR A 12 -8.47 -14.09 13.43
N VAL A 13 -9.38 -14.77 14.14
CA VAL A 13 -9.86 -16.12 13.78
C VAL A 13 -11.34 -16.07 13.47
N GLY A 14 -11.75 -16.78 12.40
CA GLY A 14 -13.16 -16.97 12.04
C GLY A 14 -13.81 -15.77 11.37
N ASP A 15 -12.99 -14.87 10.85
CA ASP A 15 -13.42 -13.68 10.10
C ASP A 15 -12.51 -13.47 8.89
N ASP A 16 -12.94 -12.68 7.92
CA ASP A 16 -12.14 -12.16 6.83
C ASP A 16 -11.22 -11.06 7.38
N ALA A 17 -9.96 -11.41 7.63
CA ALA A 17 -9.04 -10.57 8.37
C ALA A 17 -7.70 -10.32 7.69
N ALA A 18 -7.04 -11.35 7.16
CA ALA A 18 -5.83 -11.15 6.36
C ALA A 18 -6.19 -10.52 5.03
N ASP A 19 -5.49 -9.44 4.65
CA ASP A 19 -5.84 -8.68 3.46
C ASP A 19 -4.63 -8.46 2.54
N ASP A 20 -4.06 -7.29 2.57
CA ASP A 20 -3.08 -6.85 1.59
C ASP A 20 -1.65 -6.95 2.11
N PRO A 21 -0.69 -7.45 1.32
CA PRO A 21 0.72 -7.45 1.65
C PRO A 21 1.51 -6.47 0.79
N ALA A 22 2.55 -5.87 1.39
CA ALA A 22 3.60 -5.17 0.65
C ALA A 22 4.98 -5.73 0.99
N VAL A 23 5.87 -5.76 0.01
CA VAL A 23 7.19 -6.36 0.13
C VAL A 23 8.28 -5.31 -0.07
N TRP A 24 9.24 -5.29 0.82
CA TRP A 24 10.45 -4.49 0.65
C TRP A 24 11.69 -5.36 0.81
N ALA A 25 12.64 -5.22 -0.11
CA ALA A 25 13.93 -5.90 -0.10
C ALA A 25 15.07 -4.88 -0.16
N SER A 26 16.12 -5.13 0.64
CA SER A 26 17.32 -4.32 0.65
C SER A 26 18.48 -5.03 -0.02
N THR A 27 19.37 -4.26 -0.64
CA THR A 27 20.63 -4.79 -1.21
C THR A 27 21.63 -5.21 -0.15
N THR A 28 21.47 -4.74 1.09
CA THR A 28 22.26 -5.12 2.26
C THR A 28 21.34 -5.58 3.38
N PRO A 29 21.71 -6.61 4.16
CA PRO A 29 20.89 -7.04 5.28
C PRO A 29 20.58 -5.91 6.25
N VAL A 30 19.35 -5.83 6.68
CA VAL A 30 18.86 -4.88 7.69
C VAL A 30 18.58 -5.60 8.99
N THR A 31 18.54 -4.86 10.10
CA THR A 31 18.17 -5.42 11.40
C THR A 31 16.77 -4.96 11.77
N ILE A 32 15.89 -5.89 12.11
CA ILE A 32 14.55 -5.60 12.64
C ILE A 32 14.25 -6.53 13.82
N GLY A 33 13.86 -5.96 14.96
CA GLY A 33 13.61 -6.73 16.18
C GLY A 33 14.81 -7.57 16.64
N GLY A 34 16.05 -7.14 16.34
CA GLY A 34 17.27 -7.90 16.61
C GLY A 34 17.60 -9.01 15.61
N VAL A 35 16.77 -9.21 14.58
CA VAL A 35 16.97 -10.22 13.54
C VAL A 35 17.53 -9.56 12.28
N GLN A 36 18.56 -10.17 11.70
CA GLN A 36 19.07 -9.76 10.38
C GLN A 36 18.29 -10.44 9.27
N THR A 37 17.83 -9.63 8.29
CA THR A 37 17.04 -10.10 7.16
C THR A 37 17.38 -9.29 5.90
N PRO A 38 17.26 -9.87 4.68
CA PRO A 38 17.43 -9.12 3.43
C PRO A 38 16.26 -8.17 3.13
N GLY A 39 15.19 -8.18 3.93
CA GLY A 39 13.99 -7.37 3.78
C GLY A 39 12.85 -7.97 4.60
N PHE A 40 11.65 -7.51 4.37
CA PHE A 40 10.47 -8.00 5.06
C PHE A 40 9.19 -7.83 4.23
N VAL A 41 8.16 -8.52 4.64
CA VAL A 41 6.79 -8.34 4.16
C VAL A 41 6.00 -7.66 5.27
N VAL A 42 5.24 -6.63 4.95
CA VAL A 42 4.18 -6.12 5.82
C VAL A 42 2.84 -6.66 5.34
N GLY A 43 1.97 -6.98 6.27
CA GLY A 43 0.63 -7.48 5.94
C GLY A 43 -0.40 -6.99 6.96
N THR A 44 -1.61 -6.72 6.49
CA THR A 44 -2.69 -6.22 7.33
C THR A 44 -3.54 -7.35 7.90
N ASP A 45 -3.95 -7.18 9.15
CA ASP A 45 -5.11 -7.81 9.76
C ASP A 45 -6.18 -6.71 9.89
N LYS A 46 -7.22 -6.79 9.07
CA LYS A 46 -8.29 -5.77 8.99
C LYS A 46 -8.98 -5.47 10.33
N LYS A 47 -8.80 -6.34 11.29
CA LYS A 47 -9.45 -6.26 12.62
C LYS A 47 -8.47 -5.94 13.74
N ALA A 48 -7.16 -6.12 13.52
CA ALA A 48 -6.19 -6.09 14.61
C ALA A 48 -4.94 -5.23 14.37
N GLY A 49 -4.53 -4.95 13.12
CA GLY A 49 -3.39 -4.09 12.86
C GLY A 49 -2.42 -4.56 11.79
N LEU A 50 -1.12 -4.35 12.00
CA LEU A 50 -0.07 -4.57 11.01
C LEU A 50 0.95 -5.62 11.49
N TYR A 51 1.19 -6.61 10.67
CA TYR A 51 2.26 -7.60 10.84
C TYR A 51 3.49 -7.23 10.02
N VAL A 52 4.67 -7.57 10.52
CA VAL A 52 5.93 -7.56 9.80
C VAL A 52 6.51 -8.95 9.83
N TYR A 53 6.73 -9.54 8.66
CA TYR A 53 7.25 -10.90 8.50
C TYR A 53 8.63 -10.88 7.86
N GLY A 54 9.52 -11.74 8.31
CA GLY A 54 10.76 -12.04 7.60
C GLY A 54 10.50 -12.82 6.30
N PHE A 55 11.48 -12.87 5.41
CA PHE A 55 11.39 -13.68 4.19
C PHE A 55 11.44 -15.21 4.46
N ASP A 56 11.64 -15.60 5.70
CA ASP A 56 11.45 -16.97 6.19
C ASP A 56 10.02 -17.25 6.70
N GLY A 57 9.13 -16.27 6.61
CA GLY A 57 7.75 -16.30 7.08
C GLY A 57 7.59 -16.04 8.58
N ALA A 58 8.67 -15.90 9.35
CA ALA A 58 8.56 -15.62 10.78
C ALA A 58 7.97 -14.24 11.06
N ILE A 59 7.14 -14.13 12.09
CA ILE A 59 6.66 -12.83 12.58
C ILE A 59 7.82 -12.13 13.29
N LEU A 60 8.27 -11.00 12.74
CA LEU A 60 9.32 -10.15 13.33
C LEU A 60 8.72 -9.09 14.25
N GLN A 61 7.52 -8.61 13.92
CA GLN A 61 6.82 -7.61 14.71
C GLN A 61 5.32 -7.69 14.46
N PHE A 62 4.52 -7.39 15.48
CA PHE A 62 3.10 -7.12 15.35
C PHE A 62 2.77 -5.81 16.03
N MET A 63 1.99 -4.97 15.36
CA MET A 63 1.48 -3.70 15.87
C MET A 63 -0.03 -3.78 15.98
N PRO A 64 -0.56 -4.00 17.20
CA PRO A 64 -1.99 -4.26 17.43
C PRO A 64 -2.81 -2.96 17.42
N GLU A 65 -2.68 -2.18 16.36
CA GLU A 65 -3.28 -0.85 16.24
C GLU A 65 -3.93 -0.67 14.87
N GLY A 66 -5.20 -0.27 14.89
CA GLY A 66 -5.91 0.14 13.69
C GLY A 66 -6.74 -0.95 13.03
N LEU A 67 -7.71 -0.48 12.27
CA LEU A 67 -8.52 -1.27 11.35
C LEU A 67 -7.99 -1.01 9.94
N LEU A 68 -6.84 -1.64 9.65
CA LEU A 68 -6.06 -1.38 8.44
C LEU A 68 -6.54 -2.29 7.30
N ASN A 69 -6.76 -1.71 6.11
CA ASN A 69 -7.10 -2.48 4.92
C ASN A 69 -5.85 -2.70 4.06
N ASN A 70 -5.65 -1.92 3.00
CA ASN A 70 -4.49 -2.07 2.13
C ASN A 70 -3.23 -1.42 2.71
N VAL A 71 -2.07 -1.97 2.35
CA VAL A 71 -0.76 -1.48 2.80
C VAL A 71 0.21 -1.39 1.63
N ASP A 72 1.09 -0.39 1.64
CA ASP A 72 2.19 -0.28 0.69
C ASP A 72 3.43 0.31 1.35
N VAL A 73 4.57 0.18 0.67
CA VAL A 73 5.88 0.64 1.13
C VAL A 73 6.58 1.47 0.06
N VAL A 74 7.28 2.52 0.48
CA VAL A 74 8.05 3.36 -0.43
C VAL A 74 9.32 3.87 0.22
N GLU A 75 10.41 3.86 -0.54
CA GLU A 75 11.66 4.52 -0.17
C GLU A 75 11.64 6.01 -0.53
N GLY A 76 12.59 6.76 0.02
CA GLY A 76 12.87 8.13 -0.40
C GLY A 76 12.29 9.21 0.49
N LEU A 77 11.64 8.86 1.60
CA LEU A 77 11.36 9.83 2.65
C LEU A 77 12.66 10.13 3.41
N SER A 78 12.95 11.40 3.64
CA SER A 78 14.04 11.82 4.52
C SER A 78 13.46 12.44 5.79
N LEU A 79 13.89 11.95 6.95
CA LEU A 79 13.58 12.51 8.25
C LEU A 79 14.88 12.87 8.97
N ASP A 80 15.06 14.15 9.32
CA ASP A 80 16.28 14.67 9.93
C ASP A 80 17.58 14.31 9.18
N GLY A 81 17.50 14.33 7.84
CA GLY A 81 18.60 13.98 6.95
C GLY A 81 18.92 12.49 6.85
N ARG A 82 18.08 11.61 7.42
CA ARG A 82 18.21 10.15 7.33
C ARG A 82 17.16 9.57 6.40
N PRO A 83 17.55 8.72 5.43
CA PRO A 83 16.60 7.98 4.64
C PRO A 83 15.75 7.06 5.52
N GLN A 84 14.45 7.06 5.29
CA GLN A 84 13.49 6.18 5.93
C GLN A 84 12.73 5.39 4.88
N LEU A 85 12.40 4.15 5.19
CA LEU A 85 11.34 3.44 4.50
C LEU A 85 10.01 3.90 5.10
N LEU A 86 9.13 4.39 4.25
CA LEU A 86 7.77 4.77 4.64
C LEU A 86 6.84 3.59 4.33
N ILE A 87 6.03 3.24 5.31
CA ILE A 87 4.96 2.24 5.21
C ILE A 87 3.65 2.99 5.42
N GLY A 88 2.67 2.76 4.59
CA GLY A 88 1.35 3.39 4.71
C GLY A 88 0.25 2.36 4.57
N ALA A 89 -0.83 2.55 5.30
CA ALA A 89 -2.01 1.72 5.18
C ALA A 89 -3.29 2.57 5.24
N SER A 90 -4.30 2.20 4.45
CA SER A 90 -5.64 2.75 4.61
C SER A 90 -6.18 2.35 5.98
N ASP A 91 -6.68 3.33 6.75
CA ASP A 91 -7.08 3.14 8.15
C ASP A 91 -8.55 3.55 8.36
N ARG A 92 -9.37 2.58 8.73
CA ARG A 92 -10.81 2.75 9.02
C ARG A 92 -11.09 2.96 10.50
N THR A 93 -10.06 3.12 11.32
CA THR A 93 -10.24 3.37 12.75
C THR A 93 -11.02 4.67 12.97
N PRO A 94 -12.19 4.67 13.65
CA PRO A 94 -13.08 5.82 13.71
C PRO A 94 -12.43 7.10 14.24
N SER A 95 -11.43 6.99 15.12
CA SER A 95 -10.74 8.15 15.71
C SER A 95 -9.64 8.75 14.82
N ARG A 96 -9.28 8.07 13.71
CA ARG A 96 -8.18 8.49 12.82
C ARG A 96 -8.37 8.02 11.39
N THR A 97 -9.60 7.96 10.92
CA THR A 97 -9.94 7.55 9.54
C THR A 97 -9.07 8.29 8.52
N GLY A 98 -8.39 7.54 7.68
CA GLY A 98 -7.47 8.11 6.68
C GLY A 98 -6.35 7.18 6.27
N VAL A 99 -5.11 7.62 6.38
CA VAL A 99 -3.92 6.80 6.11
C VAL A 99 -3.05 6.75 7.36
N ALA A 100 -2.80 5.57 7.89
CA ALA A 100 -1.81 5.34 8.93
C ALA A 100 -0.41 5.28 8.30
N LEU A 101 0.56 5.96 8.89
CA LEU A 101 1.94 6.03 8.41
C LEU A 101 2.91 5.51 9.46
N TYR A 102 3.86 4.72 9.00
CA TYR A 102 4.91 4.11 9.81
C TYR A 102 6.26 4.34 9.15
N LEU A 103 7.32 4.35 9.95
CA LEU A 103 8.70 4.49 9.51
C LEU A 103 9.54 3.30 9.93
N PHE A 104 10.46 2.92 9.07
CA PHE A 104 11.55 2.02 9.37
C PHE A 104 12.87 2.66 8.94
N ASP A 105 13.88 2.61 9.82
CA ASP A 105 15.23 3.08 9.52
C ASP A 105 16.08 1.91 8.98
N PRO A 106 16.37 1.84 7.67
CA PRO A 106 17.17 0.75 7.12
C PRO A 106 18.60 0.69 7.65
N ALA A 107 19.13 1.79 8.18
CA ALA A 107 20.45 1.86 8.80
C ALA A 107 20.44 1.60 10.32
N GLY A 108 19.24 1.38 10.89
CA GLY A 108 19.05 1.10 12.30
C GLY A 108 19.67 -0.23 12.72
N THR A 109 20.14 -0.30 13.96
CA THR A 109 20.75 -1.49 14.55
C THR A 109 20.10 -1.86 15.88
N GLY A 110 20.44 -3.02 16.44
CA GLY A 110 19.91 -3.49 17.73
C GLY A 110 18.41 -3.78 17.65
N ASP A 111 17.62 -3.21 18.55
CA ASP A 111 16.15 -3.37 18.59
C ASP A 111 15.43 -2.39 17.64
N ASN A 112 15.98 -2.23 16.43
CA ASN A 112 15.34 -1.42 15.39
C ASN A 112 14.00 -2.03 14.97
N LYS A 113 12.96 -1.21 14.86
CA LYS A 113 11.59 -1.65 14.58
C LYS A 113 10.86 -0.68 13.67
N VAL A 114 9.84 -1.18 12.99
CA VAL A 114 8.81 -0.34 12.38
C VAL A 114 8.10 0.42 13.51
N ARG A 115 7.89 1.72 13.33
CA ARG A 115 7.26 2.58 14.33
C ARG A 115 6.17 3.44 13.71
N TYR A 116 5.06 3.58 14.41
CA TYR A 116 4.01 4.50 14.00
C TYR A 116 4.56 5.93 13.96
N TRP A 117 4.32 6.62 12.85
CA TRP A 117 4.76 8.00 12.64
C TRP A 117 3.63 9.01 12.80
N GLY A 118 2.43 8.65 12.35
CA GLY A 118 1.24 9.48 12.42
C GLY A 118 0.21 9.08 11.40
N SER A 119 -0.77 9.95 11.15
CA SER A 119 -1.82 9.71 10.16
C SER A 119 -2.09 10.92 9.29
N ILE A 120 -2.60 10.66 8.08
CA ILE A 120 -3.16 11.66 7.18
C ILE A 120 -4.68 11.59 7.31
N ALA A 121 -5.31 12.67 7.72
CA ALA A 121 -6.77 12.78 7.72
C ALA A 121 -7.30 12.90 6.29
N THR A 122 -8.46 12.33 6.03
CA THR A 122 -9.13 12.35 4.73
C THR A 122 -10.61 12.70 4.86
N ASP A 123 -11.21 13.07 3.76
CA ASP A 123 -12.66 13.20 3.60
C ASP A 123 -13.32 11.91 3.02
N VAL A 124 -12.53 10.88 2.75
CA VAL A 124 -13.03 9.55 2.35
C VAL A 124 -13.74 8.93 3.55
N VAL A 125 -14.96 8.46 3.33
CA VAL A 125 -15.80 7.91 4.41
C VAL A 125 -15.26 6.57 4.88
N GLU A 126 -14.90 5.70 3.94
CA GLU A 126 -14.32 4.39 4.21
C GLU A 126 -13.03 4.21 3.41
N PRO A 127 -11.86 4.51 4.00
CA PRO A 127 -10.56 4.20 3.41
C PRO A 127 -10.43 2.71 3.11
N TYR A 128 -10.11 2.37 1.86
CA TYR A 128 -10.15 0.99 1.39
C TYR A 128 -8.83 0.64 0.69
N GLY A 129 -8.69 0.91 -0.62
CA GLY A 129 -7.46 0.71 -1.34
C GLY A 129 -6.37 1.74 -1.03
N PHE A 130 -5.12 1.33 -1.15
CA PHE A 130 -3.98 2.20 -0.89
C PHE A 130 -2.75 1.81 -1.72
N CYS A 131 -2.03 2.80 -2.25
CA CYS A 131 -0.68 2.61 -2.76
C CYS A 131 0.17 3.88 -2.66
N PHE A 132 1.48 3.70 -2.67
CA PHE A 132 2.43 4.78 -2.82
C PHE A 132 2.93 4.93 -4.26
N ALA A 133 3.45 6.10 -4.56
CA ALA A 133 4.21 6.37 -5.77
C ALA A 133 5.34 7.37 -5.50
N ARG A 134 6.38 7.30 -6.31
CA ARG A 134 7.39 8.36 -6.38
C ARG A 134 7.29 9.13 -7.68
N ARG A 135 7.31 10.47 -7.58
CA ARG A 135 7.46 11.36 -8.74
C ARG A 135 8.62 12.33 -8.46
N GLY A 136 9.77 12.05 -9.06
CA GLY A 136 11.01 12.76 -8.69
C GLY A 136 11.33 12.57 -7.20
N GLU A 137 11.44 13.66 -6.47
CA GLU A 137 11.71 13.65 -5.03
C GLU A 137 10.44 13.52 -4.17
N GLU A 138 9.26 13.66 -4.76
CA GLU A 138 8.00 13.62 -4.03
C GLU A 138 7.53 12.18 -3.78
N VAL A 139 7.06 11.94 -2.56
CA VAL A 139 6.32 10.74 -2.18
C VAL A 139 4.84 11.05 -2.26
N HIS A 140 4.12 10.30 -3.07
CA HIS A 140 2.68 10.39 -3.21
C HIS A 140 2.02 9.22 -2.53
N ALA A 141 1.01 9.49 -1.69
CA ALA A 141 0.07 8.52 -1.15
C ALA A 141 -1.24 8.61 -1.95
N VAL A 142 -1.70 7.48 -2.46
CA VAL A 142 -2.96 7.37 -3.19
C VAL A 142 -3.91 6.55 -2.34
N LEU A 143 -5.04 7.14 -1.97
CA LEU A 143 -6.09 6.52 -1.19
C LEU A 143 -7.33 6.33 -2.07
N VAL A 144 -7.84 5.12 -2.08
CA VAL A 144 -9.09 4.75 -2.73
C VAL A 144 -10.12 4.48 -1.65
N GLY A 145 -11.30 5.09 -1.79
CA GLY A 145 -12.43 4.84 -0.90
C GLY A 145 -13.30 3.70 -1.41
N HIS A 146 -13.99 3.03 -0.50
CA HIS A 146 -14.90 1.94 -0.81
C HIS A 146 -15.99 2.33 -1.82
N GLU A 147 -16.49 3.55 -1.75
CA GLU A 147 -17.50 4.07 -2.70
C GLU A 147 -16.89 4.62 -4.01
N GLY A 148 -15.58 4.44 -4.21
CA GLY A 148 -14.87 4.84 -5.43
C GLY A 148 -14.28 6.25 -5.37
N GLU A 149 -14.08 6.81 -4.20
CA GLU A 149 -13.36 8.08 -4.07
C GLU A 149 -11.87 7.87 -4.35
N LEU A 150 -11.25 8.78 -5.08
CA LEU A 150 -9.81 8.83 -5.32
C LEU A 150 -9.22 10.09 -4.72
N ARG A 151 -8.24 9.92 -3.83
CA ARG A 151 -7.48 11.03 -3.22
C ARG A 151 -5.98 10.76 -3.38
N GLN A 152 -5.23 11.77 -3.82
CA GLN A 152 -3.78 11.69 -3.91
C GLN A 152 -3.16 12.82 -3.10
N PHE A 153 -2.22 12.47 -2.26
CA PHE A 153 -1.51 13.41 -1.38
C PHE A 153 -0.02 13.38 -1.68
N ILE A 154 0.65 14.52 -1.56
CA ILE A 154 2.09 14.58 -1.39
C ILE A 154 2.36 14.47 0.11
N VAL A 155 3.25 13.55 0.48
CA VAL A 155 3.61 13.26 1.87
C VAL A 155 5.04 13.70 2.13
N ALA A 156 5.24 14.43 3.22
CA ALA A 156 6.55 14.91 3.66
C ALA A 156 6.66 14.92 5.19
N ALA A 157 7.86 15.07 5.71
CA ALA A 157 8.04 15.42 7.11
C ALA A 157 7.76 16.91 7.32
N GLY A 158 6.87 17.20 8.26
CA GLY A 158 6.60 18.56 8.70
C GLY A 158 7.76 19.11 9.55
N PRO A 159 7.75 20.43 9.84
CA PRO A 159 8.81 21.07 10.62
C PRO A 159 8.89 20.58 12.08
N ASP A 160 7.85 19.94 12.56
CA ASP A 160 7.79 19.30 13.90
C ASP A 160 8.15 17.80 13.85
N GLY A 161 8.62 17.30 12.71
CA GLY A 161 8.97 15.90 12.50
C GLY A 161 7.77 14.96 12.35
N ARG A 162 6.54 15.49 12.32
CA ARG A 162 5.31 14.71 12.08
C ARG A 162 4.97 14.62 10.59
N PRO A 163 4.12 13.67 10.17
CA PRO A 163 3.68 13.64 8.80
C PRO A 163 2.91 14.91 8.42
N ALA A 164 3.27 15.47 7.29
CA ALA A 164 2.54 16.54 6.62
C ALA A 164 2.05 16.01 5.27
N ALA A 165 0.82 16.32 4.90
CA ALA A 165 0.23 15.88 3.66
C ALA A 165 -0.47 17.03 2.96
N GLN A 166 -0.24 17.15 1.66
CA GLN A 166 -0.93 18.08 0.78
C GLN A 166 -1.81 17.29 -0.17
N LEU A 167 -3.12 17.50 -0.12
CA LEU A 167 -4.05 16.93 -1.10
C LEU A 167 -3.84 17.60 -2.46
N VAL A 168 -3.49 16.82 -3.48
CA VAL A 168 -3.17 17.30 -4.83
C VAL A 168 -4.11 16.78 -5.91
N ARG A 169 -4.90 15.73 -5.63
CA ARG A 169 -5.95 15.22 -6.54
C ARG A 169 -7.18 14.80 -5.76
N ARG A 170 -8.34 15.16 -6.31
CA ARG A 170 -9.65 14.57 -6.01
C ARG A 170 -10.28 14.09 -7.31
N ALA A 171 -10.71 12.84 -7.35
CA ALA A 171 -11.46 12.29 -8.46
C ALA A 171 -12.41 11.21 -7.94
N GLU A 172 -13.31 10.76 -8.83
CA GLU A 172 -14.23 9.67 -8.55
C GLU A 172 -13.98 8.54 -9.56
N ILE A 173 -13.92 7.31 -9.07
CA ILE A 173 -13.78 6.11 -9.87
C ILE A 173 -15.16 5.65 -10.33
N GLY A 174 -16.14 5.57 -9.42
CA GLY A 174 -17.53 5.32 -9.77
C GLY A 174 -18.22 4.30 -8.90
N SER A 175 -17.55 3.24 -8.49
CA SER A 175 -18.08 2.22 -7.60
C SER A 175 -16.99 1.60 -6.74
N ILE A 176 -17.29 0.57 -5.99
CA ILE A 176 -16.36 -0.11 -5.09
C ILE A 176 -15.05 -0.44 -5.81
N SER A 177 -13.96 0.01 -5.22
CA SER A 177 -12.63 -0.06 -5.82
C SER A 177 -11.60 -0.26 -4.73
N GLU A 178 -10.65 -1.16 -4.96
CA GLU A 178 -9.65 -1.48 -3.94
C GLU A 178 -8.22 -1.42 -4.50
N GLY A 179 -7.86 -2.30 -5.40
CA GLY A 179 -6.50 -2.44 -5.88
C GLY A 179 -5.93 -1.14 -6.44
N CYS A 180 -4.74 -0.79 -5.98
CA CYS A 180 -4.00 0.37 -6.42
C CYS A 180 -2.54 -0.01 -6.67
N ALA A 181 -1.98 0.41 -7.80
CA ALA A 181 -0.55 0.26 -8.08
C ALA A 181 -0.05 1.42 -8.97
N ALA A 182 1.16 1.88 -8.71
CA ALA A 182 1.78 2.93 -9.51
C ALA A 182 2.99 2.41 -10.29
N ASP A 183 3.15 2.91 -11.51
CA ASP A 183 4.37 2.78 -12.32
C ASP A 183 4.90 4.16 -12.67
N PRO A 184 5.79 4.73 -11.86
CA PRO A 184 6.35 6.06 -12.11
C PRO A 184 7.12 6.16 -13.42
N ALA A 185 7.70 5.07 -13.90
CA ALA A 185 8.48 5.09 -15.15
C ALA A 185 7.62 5.29 -16.40
N THR A 186 6.34 4.98 -16.35
CA THR A 186 5.37 5.19 -17.44
C THR A 186 4.31 6.23 -17.08
N ASP A 187 4.50 6.98 -15.99
CA ASP A 187 3.53 7.94 -15.45
C ASP A 187 2.12 7.32 -15.35
N ALA A 188 2.04 6.10 -14.81
CA ALA A 188 0.79 5.38 -14.71
C ALA A 188 0.38 5.11 -13.25
N LEU A 189 -0.90 5.27 -13.00
CA LEU A 189 -1.59 4.82 -11.80
C LEU A 189 -2.69 3.85 -12.24
N TYR A 190 -2.67 2.65 -11.68
CA TYR A 190 -3.65 1.60 -11.95
C TYR A 190 -4.58 1.45 -10.76
N ILE A 191 -5.87 1.30 -11.03
CA ILE A 191 -6.89 1.08 -10.01
C ILE A 191 -7.83 -0.03 -10.48
N ALA A 192 -8.13 -0.96 -9.59
CA ALA A 192 -9.15 -1.98 -9.79
C ALA A 192 -10.50 -1.47 -9.26
N GLU A 193 -11.47 -1.34 -10.15
CA GLU A 193 -12.89 -1.17 -9.83
C GLU A 193 -13.53 -2.56 -9.91
N GLU A 194 -13.87 -3.14 -8.77
CA GLU A 194 -14.05 -4.57 -8.55
C GLU A 194 -14.95 -5.28 -9.58
N ASN A 195 -16.09 -4.67 -9.87
CA ASN A 195 -17.10 -5.23 -10.79
C ASN A 195 -17.00 -4.66 -12.22
N VAL A 196 -16.02 -3.78 -12.49
CA VAL A 196 -15.88 -3.11 -13.79
C VAL A 196 -14.58 -3.50 -14.50
N GLY A 197 -13.46 -3.46 -13.80
CA GLY A 197 -12.15 -3.82 -14.35
C GLY A 197 -11.01 -2.91 -13.94
N LEU A 198 -9.92 -2.99 -14.68
CA LEU A 198 -8.69 -2.26 -14.39
C LEU A 198 -8.63 -0.95 -15.18
N TRP A 199 -8.46 0.14 -14.44
CA TRP A 199 -8.30 1.48 -14.99
C TRP A 199 -6.84 1.91 -14.98
N ARG A 200 -6.44 2.63 -16.02
CA ARG A 200 -5.18 3.37 -16.07
C ARG A 200 -5.46 4.87 -16.05
N TYR A 201 -4.90 5.54 -15.08
CA TYR A 201 -4.83 6.99 -14.95
C TYR A 201 -3.40 7.48 -15.24
N GLY A 202 -3.23 8.78 -15.54
CA GLY A 202 -1.93 9.42 -15.36
C GLY A 202 -1.59 9.50 -13.86
N LEU A 203 -0.34 9.27 -13.51
CA LEU A 203 0.13 9.43 -12.12
C LEU A 203 0.24 10.91 -11.74
N ASP A 204 0.46 11.79 -12.72
CA ASP A 204 0.43 13.24 -12.51
C ASP A 204 -0.96 13.66 -11.98
N PRO A 205 -1.03 14.33 -10.80
CA PRO A 205 -2.28 14.84 -10.27
C PRO A 205 -3.07 15.74 -11.24
N ALA A 206 -2.38 16.44 -12.14
CA ALA A 206 -3.00 17.31 -13.14
C ALA A 206 -3.86 16.53 -14.15
N SER A 207 -3.70 15.22 -14.30
CA SER A 207 -4.54 14.37 -15.14
C SER A 207 -5.98 14.25 -14.59
N GLY A 208 -6.23 14.66 -13.35
CA GLY A 208 -7.54 14.64 -12.72
C GLY A 208 -8.18 13.26 -12.72
N GLY A 209 -9.45 13.17 -13.18
CA GLY A 209 -10.19 11.91 -13.33
C GLY A 209 -10.07 11.25 -14.70
N THR A 210 -9.20 11.75 -15.59
CA THR A 210 -9.01 11.17 -16.93
C THR A 210 -8.41 9.78 -16.83
N ARG A 211 -9.09 8.79 -17.43
CA ARG A 211 -8.70 7.38 -17.32
C ARG A 211 -9.06 6.58 -18.57
N THR A 212 -8.43 5.41 -18.69
CA THR A 212 -8.71 4.43 -19.77
C THR A 212 -8.95 3.08 -19.12
N LEU A 213 -10.04 2.39 -19.50
CA LEU A 213 -10.26 1.00 -19.11
C LEU A 213 -9.30 0.13 -19.94
N ILE A 214 -8.38 -0.53 -19.25
CA ILE A 214 -7.35 -1.37 -19.89
C ILE A 214 -7.73 -2.84 -19.92
N GLN A 215 -8.51 -3.30 -18.95
CA GLN A 215 -9.01 -4.67 -18.89
C GLN A 215 -10.37 -4.68 -18.19
N PRO A 216 -11.47 -4.99 -18.89
CA PRO A 216 -12.77 -5.14 -18.23
C PRO A 216 -12.87 -6.49 -17.48
N VAL A 217 -13.70 -6.49 -16.45
CA VAL A 217 -14.32 -7.71 -15.95
C VAL A 217 -15.31 -8.17 -17.01
N ALA A 218 -15.44 -9.41 -17.27
CA ALA A 218 -16.22 -10.06 -18.32
C ALA A 218 -16.86 -9.16 -19.42
N PRO A 219 -16.81 -9.57 -20.71
CA PRO A 219 -16.14 -10.78 -21.19
C PRO A 219 -14.61 -10.58 -21.27
N GLY A 220 -13.85 -11.37 -20.55
CA GLY A 220 -12.39 -11.25 -20.51
C GLY A 220 -11.75 -12.29 -19.60
N VAL A 221 -10.50 -12.04 -19.25
CA VAL A 221 -9.72 -12.94 -18.37
C VAL A 221 -9.92 -12.61 -16.89
N LEU A 222 -10.44 -11.43 -16.56
CA LEU A 222 -10.76 -11.05 -15.20
C LEU A 222 -12.19 -11.45 -14.85
N VAL A 223 -12.36 -11.95 -13.66
CA VAL A 223 -13.65 -12.21 -13.03
C VAL A 223 -13.77 -11.24 -11.85
N ALA A 224 -14.94 -10.71 -11.60
CA ALA A 224 -15.21 -9.96 -10.38
C ALA A 224 -15.03 -10.90 -9.17
N ASP A 225 -14.44 -10.49 -8.10
CA ASP A 225 -13.93 -9.17 -7.78
C ASP A 225 -12.49 -8.99 -8.31
N ALA A 226 -12.24 -7.89 -9.00
CA ALA A 226 -10.88 -7.49 -9.36
C ALA A 226 -10.31 -6.63 -8.23
N GLU A 227 -9.31 -7.13 -7.51
CA GLU A 227 -8.79 -6.51 -6.29
C GLU A 227 -7.30 -6.18 -6.39
N GLY A 228 -6.48 -6.73 -5.50
CA GLY A 228 -5.07 -6.38 -5.33
C GLY A 228 -4.31 -6.21 -6.64
N LEU A 229 -3.54 -5.13 -6.74
CA LEU A 229 -2.71 -4.80 -7.90
C LEU A 229 -1.25 -4.65 -7.51
N THR A 230 -0.36 -5.10 -8.38
CA THR A 230 1.07 -4.75 -8.30
C THR A 230 1.69 -4.67 -9.68
N THR A 231 2.80 -3.96 -9.77
CA THR A 231 3.60 -3.89 -11.00
C THR A 231 4.87 -4.72 -10.84
N LEU A 232 5.21 -5.49 -11.87
CA LEU A 232 6.45 -6.25 -11.93
C LEU A 232 7.26 -5.80 -13.14
N THR A 233 8.51 -5.44 -12.88
CA THR A 233 9.49 -5.12 -13.92
C THR A 233 10.72 -6.01 -13.73
N ASP A 234 10.95 -6.90 -14.69
CA ASP A 234 12.17 -7.69 -14.80
C ASP A 234 12.74 -7.45 -16.18
N GLY A 235 13.33 -6.24 -16.36
CA GLY A 235 13.68 -5.72 -17.67
C GLY A 235 12.44 -5.25 -18.45
N GLU A 236 12.36 -5.62 -19.73
CA GLU A 236 11.18 -5.49 -20.58
C GLU A 236 10.68 -6.89 -20.94
N PRO A 237 9.40 -7.21 -20.95
CA PRO A 237 8.26 -6.33 -20.73
C PRO A 237 7.93 -6.04 -19.25
N ARG A 238 7.13 -4.98 -19.04
CA ARG A 238 6.51 -4.64 -17.76
C ARG A 238 5.17 -5.35 -17.62
N TYR A 239 4.85 -5.79 -16.42
CA TYR A 239 3.60 -6.48 -16.12
C TYR A 239 2.81 -5.72 -15.07
N LEU A 240 1.49 -5.66 -15.27
CA LEU A 240 0.53 -5.39 -14.22
C LEU A 240 -0.07 -6.73 -13.79
N ILE A 241 0.06 -7.05 -12.53
CA ILE A 241 -0.48 -8.27 -11.92
C ILE A 241 -1.73 -7.87 -11.14
N ALA A 242 -2.82 -8.58 -11.35
CA ALA A 242 -4.09 -8.34 -10.69
C ALA A 242 -4.61 -9.62 -10.03
N SER A 243 -5.16 -9.49 -8.83
CA SER A 243 -5.97 -10.51 -8.19
C SER A 243 -7.38 -10.50 -8.77
N SER A 244 -7.96 -11.67 -8.99
CA SER A 244 -9.32 -11.85 -9.49
C SER A 244 -9.98 -12.92 -8.61
N GLN A 245 -10.80 -12.51 -7.65
CA GLN A 245 -11.21 -13.37 -6.51
C GLN A 245 -12.61 -13.97 -6.67
N GLY A 246 -13.41 -13.50 -7.59
CA GLY A 246 -14.84 -13.78 -7.67
C GLY A 246 -15.29 -15.17 -8.12
N LEU A 247 -14.39 -16.12 -8.35
CA LEU A 247 -14.71 -17.53 -8.58
C LEU A 247 -13.69 -18.41 -7.85
N SER A 248 -13.97 -18.75 -6.65
CA SER A 248 -13.34 -19.86 -5.92
C SER A 248 -14.29 -21.05 -5.84
#